data_90af02cdd189d68a019b1d3969179d2b
#
_entry.id   90af02cdd189d68a019b1d3969179d2b
#
_cell.length_a   1.000
_cell.length_b   1.000
_cell.length_c   1.000
_cell.angle_alpha   90.00
_cell.angle_beta   90.00
_cell.angle_gamma   90.00
#
_symmetry.space_group_name_H-M   'P 1'
#
loop_
_entity.id
_entity.type
_entity.pdbx_description
1 polymer ?
#
loop_
_entity_poly.entity_id
_entity_poly.type
_entity_poly.pdbx_seq_one_letter_code
_entity_poly.pdbx_strand_id
1 'polypeptide(L)'
;LADRIEAASWASAALATGGDILVRGATQPEMTTFLNTFRKVGGEFTVDDDGIRFFHPGGDLSSIVLETDVHPGFMTDWQQPLVVALTQAKGLSIVHETVYENRFGFTDALRGMGATIQVYKECLGGRPCRFGQRNFYHSAVVSGPTPLAAADIEVPDLRGGFSHLIAALTAK
;
A
#
# COMPACT_ATOMS: atom_id res chain seq x y z
N LEU A 1 -17.32 2.44 -15.25
CA LEU A 1 -16.30 3.36 -14.73
C LEU A 1 -15.20 2.52 -14.11
N ALA A 2 -13.93 2.79 -14.48
CA ALA A 2 -12.78 2.15 -13.87
C ALA A 2 -12.68 2.56 -12.40
N ASP A 3 -12.45 1.59 -11.52
CA ASP A 3 -12.19 1.86 -10.09
C ASP A 3 -10.68 1.99 -9.87
N ARG A 4 -10.22 3.21 -9.62
CA ARG A 4 -8.80 3.51 -9.34
C ARG A 4 -8.31 2.92 -8.02
N ILE A 5 -9.21 2.62 -7.08
CA ILE A 5 -8.86 1.97 -5.81
C ILE A 5 -8.58 0.50 -6.06
N GLU A 6 -9.44 -0.17 -6.83
CA GLU A 6 -9.24 -1.55 -7.25
C GLU A 6 -7.97 -1.69 -8.10
N ALA A 7 -7.75 -0.76 -9.05
CA ALA A 7 -6.54 -0.77 -9.88
C ALA A 7 -5.26 -0.66 -9.05
N ALA A 8 -5.21 0.24 -8.05
CA ALA A 8 -4.08 0.37 -7.14
C ALA A 8 -3.88 -0.89 -6.27
N SER A 9 -4.96 -1.55 -5.90
CA SER A 9 -4.92 -2.80 -5.13
C SER A 9 -4.30 -3.93 -5.94
N TRP A 10 -4.73 -4.14 -7.19
CA TRP A 10 -4.12 -5.12 -8.08
C TRP A 10 -2.68 -4.80 -8.44
N ALA A 11 -2.34 -3.53 -8.63
CA ALA A 11 -0.95 -3.09 -8.82
C ALA A 11 -0.09 -3.44 -7.60
N SER A 12 -0.59 -3.20 -6.38
CA SER A 12 0.11 -3.56 -5.14
C SER A 12 0.27 -5.07 -4.99
N ALA A 13 -0.72 -5.86 -5.44
CA ALA A 13 -0.60 -7.31 -5.51
C ALA A 13 0.52 -7.76 -6.45
N ALA A 14 0.63 -7.13 -7.63
CA ALA A 14 1.73 -7.42 -8.57
C ALA A 14 3.11 -7.15 -7.95
N LEU A 15 3.27 -6.06 -7.19
CA LEU A 15 4.51 -5.80 -6.44
C LEU A 15 4.79 -6.88 -5.41
N ALA A 16 3.82 -7.15 -4.53
CA ALA A 16 4.00 -8.02 -3.38
C ALA A 16 4.31 -9.48 -3.77
N THR A 17 3.78 -9.94 -4.91
CA THR A 17 3.90 -11.32 -5.39
C THR A 17 4.93 -11.50 -6.50
N GLY A 18 5.54 -10.42 -6.99
CA GLY A 18 6.40 -10.49 -8.19
C GLY A 18 5.61 -10.77 -9.47
N GLY A 19 4.35 -10.37 -9.51
CA GLY A 19 3.39 -10.68 -10.56
C GLY A 19 3.34 -9.67 -11.72
N ASP A 20 2.40 -9.91 -12.62
CA ASP A 20 2.12 -9.12 -13.81
C ASP A 20 0.61 -9.14 -14.08
N ILE A 21 -0.04 -7.99 -14.00
CA ILE A 21 -1.50 -7.85 -14.02
C ILE A 21 -1.93 -6.72 -14.94
N LEU A 22 -2.80 -7.01 -15.92
CA LEU A 22 -3.50 -6.01 -16.71
C LEU A 22 -4.82 -5.63 -16.03
N VAL A 23 -4.95 -4.37 -15.64
CA VAL A 23 -6.20 -3.82 -15.11
C VAL A 23 -6.92 -3.08 -16.24
N ARG A 24 -7.94 -3.73 -16.80
CA ARG A 24 -8.69 -3.19 -17.92
C ARG A 24 -9.52 -1.98 -17.51
N GLY A 25 -9.51 -0.96 -18.37
CA GLY A 25 -10.24 0.28 -18.15
C GLY A 25 -9.60 1.24 -17.13
N ALA A 26 -8.49 0.87 -16.47
CA ALA A 26 -7.73 1.80 -15.64
C ALA A 26 -7.13 2.91 -16.49
N THR A 27 -7.14 4.14 -15.98
CA THR A 27 -6.66 5.32 -16.72
C THR A 27 -5.55 6.04 -15.98
N GLN A 28 -4.49 6.41 -16.71
CA GLN A 28 -3.32 7.07 -16.14
C GLN A 28 -3.63 8.41 -15.43
N PRO A 29 -4.46 9.31 -15.98
CA PRO A 29 -4.74 10.59 -15.32
C PRO A 29 -5.34 10.46 -13.92
N GLU A 30 -6.14 9.40 -13.70
CA GLU A 30 -6.79 9.13 -12.41
C GLU A 30 -5.83 8.62 -11.34
N MET A 31 -4.62 8.17 -11.74
CA MET A 31 -3.69 7.43 -10.88
C MET A 31 -2.27 8.02 -10.85
N THR A 32 -2.03 9.20 -11.38
CA THR A 32 -0.68 9.76 -11.59
C THR A 32 0.20 9.67 -10.34
N THR A 33 -0.32 10.07 -9.18
CA THR A 33 0.45 10.06 -7.92
C THR A 33 0.74 8.62 -7.45
N PHE A 34 -0.22 7.70 -7.62
CA PHE A 34 0.00 6.28 -7.34
C PHE A 34 1.07 5.70 -8.26
N LEU A 35 0.99 5.93 -9.57
CA LEU A 35 1.93 5.42 -10.57
C LEU A 35 3.36 5.87 -10.31
N ASN A 36 3.55 7.14 -9.92
CA ASN A 36 4.85 7.66 -9.51
C ASN A 36 5.39 6.95 -8.26
N THR A 37 4.53 6.69 -7.29
CA THR A 37 4.89 5.96 -6.07
C THR A 37 5.20 4.50 -6.37
N PHE A 38 4.41 3.87 -7.23
CA PHE A 38 4.59 2.50 -7.68
C PHE A 38 5.98 2.27 -8.29
N ARG A 39 6.43 3.19 -9.16
CA ARG A 39 7.79 3.17 -9.72
C ARG A 39 8.87 3.36 -8.67
N LYS A 40 8.68 4.27 -7.71
CA LYS A 40 9.64 4.48 -6.61
C LYS A 40 9.85 3.22 -5.76
N VAL A 41 8.81 2.42 -5.58
CA VAL A 41 8.89 1.13 -4.87
C VAL A 41 9.60 0.06 -5.71
N GLY A 42 9.65 0.20 -7.03
CA GLY A 42 10.31 -0.75 -7.94
C GLY A 42 9.38 -1.46 -8.91
N GLY A 43 8.12 -1.03 -9.00
CA GLY A 43 7.20 -1.51 -10.01
C GLY A 43 7.36 -0.79 -11.34
N GLU A 44 6.91 -1.43 -12.40
CA GLU A 44 6.80 -0.85 -13.74
C GLU A 44 5.40 -1.02 -14.30
N PHE A 45 5.01 -0.14 -15.19
CA PHE A 45 3.72 -0.21 -15.85
C PHE A 45 3.77 0.25 -17.31
N THR A 46 2.86 -0.28 -18.10
CA THR A 46 2.56 0.20 -19.46
C THR A 46 1.10 0.60 -19.56
N VAL A 47 0.84 1.62 -20.38
CA VAL A 47 -0.52 2.13 -20.63
C VAL A 47 -0.85 1.89 -22.09
N ASP A 48 -1.99 1.29 -22.36
CA ASP A 48 -2.52 1.07 -23.69
C ASP A 48 -4.04 1.36 -23.74
N ASP A 49 -4.68 1.07 -24.87
CA ASP A 49 -6.11 1.33 -25.06
C ASP A 49 -7.00 0.43 -24.19
N ASP A 50 -6.51 -0.73 -23.74
CA ASP A 50 -7.22 -1.66 -22.86
C ASP A 50 -7.16 -1.27 -21.38
N GLY A 51 -6.12 -0.53 -20.95
CA GLY A 51 -5.95 -0.13 -19.56
C GLY A 51 -4.49 0.07 -19.13
N ILE A 52 -4.17 -0.35 -17.92
CA ILE A 52 -2.82 -0.27 -17.36
C ILE A 52 -2.36 -1.67 -16.95
N ARG A 53 -1.24 -2.10 -17.49
CA ARG A 53 -0.54 -3.31 -17.07
C ARG A 53 0.50 -2.95 -16.03
N PHE A 54 0.41 -3.56 -14.85
CA PHE A 54 1.32 -3.39 -13.73
C PHE A 54 2.16 -4.64 -13.56
N PHE A 55 3.46 -4.49 -13.37
CA PHE A 55 4.34 -5.65 -13.18
C PHE A 55 5.56 -5.30 -12.32
N HIS A 56 6.13 -6.34 -11.70
CA HIS A 56 7.40 -6.25 -11.01
C HIS A 56 8.50 -6.77 -11.95
N PRO A 57 9.45 -5.92 -12.38
CA PRO A 57 10.47 -6.32 -13.35
C PRO A 57 11.56 -7.24 -12.78
N GLY A 58 11.46 -7.59 -11.51
CA GLY A 58 12.46 -8.34 -10.76
C GLY A 58 13.39 -7.44 -9.93
N GLY A 59 14.16 -8.07 -9.04
CA GLY A 59 15.03 -7.37 -8.10
C GLY A 59 14.35 -7.04 -6.77
N ASP A 60 15.02 -6.25 -5.92
CA ASP A 60 14.51 -5.85 -4.62
C ASP A 60 13.52 -4.68 -4.75
N LEU A 61 12.45 -4.73 -4.00
CA LEU A 61 11.59 -3.56 -3.80
C LEU A 61 12.27 -2.55 -2.88
N SER A 62 12.06 -1.27 -3.14
CA SER A 62 12.63 -0.16 -2.37
C SER A 62 11.66 0.37 -1.33
N SER A 63 12.20 0.66 -0.13
CA SER A 63 11.45 1.38 0.91
C SER A 63 11.21 2.84 0.49
N ILE A 64 10.12 3.42 1.00
CA ILE A 64 9.71 4.79 0.70
C ILE A 64 9.22 5.53 1.94
N VAL A 65 9.20 6.85 1.85
CA VAL A 65 8.43 7.72 2.75
C VAL A 65 7.19 8.18 1.99
N LEU A 66 6.03 7.89 2.53
CA LEU A 66 4.72 8.15 1.92
C LEU A 66 3.84 8.94 2.87
N GLU A 67 3.20 9.98 2.35
CA GLU A 67 2.16 10.71 3.05
C GLU A 67 0.87 10.66 2.22
N THR A 68 -0.24 10.30 2.85
CA THR A 68 -1.55 10.35 2.18
C THR A 68 -2.02 11.79 2.05
N ASP A 69 -2.89 12.02 1.07
CA ASP A 69 -3.51 13.31 0.84
C ASP A 69 -4.84 13.11 0.09
N VAL A 70 -5.63 14.16 0.00
CA VAL A 70 -6.81 14.18 -0.88
C VAL A 70 -6.36 14.19 -2.36
N HIS A 71 -7.23 13.68 -3.24
CA HIS A 71 -6.94 13.73 -4.69
C HIS A 71 -6.61 15.18 -5.15
N PRO A 72 -5.58 15.40 -5.99
CA PRO A 72 -4.73 14.44 -6.71
C PRO A 72 -3.49 13.94 -5.96
N GLY A 73 -3.42 14.11 -4.63
CA GLY A 73 -2.38 13.52 -3.82
C GLY A 73 -2.49 11.99 -3.73
N PHE A 74 -1.64 11.37 -2.91
CA PHE A 74 -1.71 9.92 -2.70
C PHE A 74 -2.92 9.58 -1.81
N MET A 75 -3.94 8.96 -2.39
CA MET A 75 -5.21 8.73 -1.70
C MET A 75 -5.07 7.74 -0.54
N THR A 76 -5.82 8.00 0.54
CA THR A 76 -5.85 7.14 1.72
C THR A 76 -6.24 5.69 1.41
N ASP A 77 -7.12 5.47 0.42
CA ASP A 77 -7.56 4.11 0.03
C ASP A 77 -6.49 3.31 -0.73
N TRP A 78 -5.43 3.94 -1.21
CA TRP A 78 -4.31 3.28 -1.86
C TRP A 78 -3.22 2.80 -0.88
N GLN A 79 -3.20 3.36 0.35
CA GLN A 79 -2.11 3.08 1.27
C GLN A 79 -2.14 1.65 1.84
N GLN A 80 -3.32 1.12 2.17
CA GLN A 80 -3.42 -0.20 2.79
C GLN A 80 -2.88 -1.32 1.89
N PRO A 81 -3.31 -1.46 0.60
CA PRO A 81 -2.73 -2.46 -0.29
C PRO A 81 -1.24 -2.23 -0.56
N LEU A 82 -0.80 -0.97 -0.67
CA LEU A 82 0.62 -0.68 -0.88
C LEU A 82 1.48 -1.04 0.34
N VAL A 83 0.98 -0.84 1.58
CA VAL A 83 1.69 -1.24 2.79
C VAL A 83 2.01 -2.73 2.81
N VAL A 84 1.13 -3.59 2.27
CA VAL A 84 1.46 -5.02 2.13
C VAL A 84 2.68 -5.22 1.23
N ALA A 85 2.75 -4.57 0.09
CA ALA A 85 3.93 -4.63 -0.78
C ALA A 85 5.18 -4.08 -0.09
N LEU A 86 5.05 -3.02 0.73
CA LEU A 86 6.17 -2.45 1.50
C LEU A 86 6.71 -3.41 2.56
N THR A 87 5.94 -4.40 3.03
CA THR A 87 6.49 -5.47 3.88
C THR A 87 7.54 -6.31 3.17
N GLN A 88 7.54 -6.32 1.84
CA GLN A 88 8.50 -7.03 0.99
C GLN A 88 9.63 -6.10 0.49
N ALA A 89 9.56 -4.80 0.78
CA ALA A 89 10.57 -3.83 0.36
C ALA A 89 11.79 -3.82 1.28
N LYS A 90 12.97 -3.62 0.70
CA LYS A 90 14.23 -3.59 1.46
C LYS A 90 14.42 -2.27 2.20
N GLY A 91 14.47 -2.33 3.50
CA GLY A 91 14.71 -1.18 4.39
C GLY A 91 13.47 -0.79 5.21
N LEU A 92 13.40 0.48 5.58
CA LEU A 92 12.34 1.05 6.41
C LEU A 92 11.46 1.97 5.55
N SER A 93 10.19 1.65 5.45
CA SER A 93 9.20 2.56 4.86
C SER A 93 8.45 3.29 5.96
N ILE A 94 8.17 4.58 5.75
CA ILE A 94 7.36 5.40 6.65
C ILE A 94 6.08 5.76 5.91
N VAL A 95 4.94 5.49 6.53
CA VAL A 95 3.62 5.83 5.99
C VAL A 95 2.91 6.75 6.97
N HIS A 96 2.61 7.97 6.55
CA HIS A 96 1.92 8.97 7.35
C HIS A 96 0.53 9.23 6.77
N GLU A 97 -0.51 8.87 7.54
CA GLU A 97 -1.91 9.06 7.19
C GLU A 97 -2.39 10.44 7.63
N THR A 98 -2.84 11.26 6.69
CA THR A 98 -3.27 12.64 6.96
C THR A 98 -4.76 12.87 6.72
N VAL A 99 -5.47 11.91 6.12
CA VAL A 99 -6.84 12.08 5.63
C VAL A 99 -7.87 11.42 6.54
N TYR A 100 -7.60 10.17 6.98
CA TYR A 100 -8.58 9.36 7.70
C TYR A 100 -8.04 8.85 9.04
N GLU A 101 -8.82 8.97 10.09
CA GLU A 101 -8.47 8.49 11.42
C GLU A 101 -8.50 6.96 11.53
N ASN A 102 -7.62 6.41 12.36
CA ASN A 102 -7.54 4.97 12.70
C ASN A 102 -7.45 4.03 11.48
N ARG A 103 -6.70 4.44 10.45
CA ARG A 103 -6.61 3.69 9.19
C ARG A 103 -5.66 2.49 9.24
N PHE A 104 -4.90 2.30 10.32
CA PHE A 104 -3.88 1.25 10.44
C PHE A 104 -4.35 -0.04 11.14
N GLY A 105 -5.65 -0.23 11.39
CA GLY A 105 -6.17 -1.46 12.02
C GLY A 105 -5.79 -2.74 11.27
N PHE A 106 -5.70 -2.71 9.94
CA PHE A 106 -5.30 -3.86 9.13
C PHE A 106 -3.86 -4.35 9.42
N THR A 107 -3.01 -3.53 10.02
CA THR A 107 -1.63 -3.90 10.36
C THR A 107 -1.55 -4.95 11.46
N ASP A 108 -2.61 -5.10 12.27
CA ASP A 108 -2.67 -6.14 13.30
C ASP A 108 -2.66 -7.54 12.67
N ALA A 109 -3.44 -7.73 11.61
CA ALA A 109 -3.44 -8.97 10.85
C ALA A 109 -2.08 -9.24 10.18
N LEU A 110 -1.47 -8.21 9.58
CA LEU A 110 -0.14 -8.35 8.97
C LEU A 110 0.93 -8.72 10.01
N ARG A 111 0.88 -8.14 11.22
CA ARG A 111 1.78 -8.53 12.32
C ARG A 111 1.55 -9.97 12.75
N GLY A 112 0.29 -10.42 12.80
CA GLY A 112 -0.06 -11.82 13.04
C GLY A 112 0.52 -12.78 12.00
N MET A 113 0.69 -12.32 10.76
CA MET A 113 1.37 -13.04 9.66
C MET A 113 2.90 -12.91 9.68
N GLY A 114 3.48 -12.18 10.63
CA GLY A 114 4.94 -12.02 10.78
C GLY A 114 5.50 -10.71 10.25
N ALA A 115 4.68 -9.79 9.75
CA ALA A 115 5.16 -8.48 9.31
C ALA A 115 5.74 -7.65 10.46
N THR A 116 6.83 -6.95 10.21
CA THR A 116 7.44 -6.01 11.17
C THR A 116 6.91 -4.61 10.90
N ILE A 117 5.83 -4.26 11.58
CA ILE A 117 5.15 -2.97 11.47
C ILE A 117 4.93 -2.38 12.85
N GLN A 118 5.36 -1.11 13.03
CA GLN A 118 5.09 -0.31 14.23
C GLN A 118 4.20 0.87 13.85
N VAL A 119 3.19 1.14 14.67
CA VAL A 119 2.26 2.27 14.47
C VAL A 119 2.43 3.30 15.56
N TYR A 120 2.32 4.58 15.20
CA TYR A 120 2.61 5.73 16.06
C TYR A 120 1.48 6.74 16.03
N LYS A 121 1.33 7.46 17.13
CA LYS A 121 0.42 8.61 17.29
C LYS A 121 1.11 9.93 16.92
N GLU A 122 2.40 9.92 16.76
CA GLU A 122 3.22 11.04 16.33
C GLU A 122 3.21 11.17 14.81
N CYS A 123 3.28 12.42 14.32
CA CYS A 123 3.47 12.70 12.90
C CYS A 123 4.91 12.33 12.51
N LEU A 124 5.07 11.30 11.68
CA LEU A 124 6.36 10.93 11.10
C LEU A 124 6.55 11.49 9.68
N GLY A 125 5.61 12.29 9.21
CA GLY A 125 5.66 13.01 7.93
C GLY A 125 6.01 14.47 8.06
N GLY A 126 6.21 15.14 6.92
CA GLY A 126 6.54 16.56 6.84
C GLY A 126 5.32 17.48 6.67
N ARG A 127 4.18 16.92 6.32
CA ARG A 127 2.95 17.69 6.09
C ARG A 127 2.22 18.02 7.40
N PRO A 128 1.58 19.20 7.50
CA PRO A 128 0.66 19.48 8.59
C PRO A 128 -0.44 18.42 8.64
N CYS A 129 -0.61 17.83 9.81
CA CYS A 129 -1.53 16.72 9.99
C CYS A 129 -2.59 17.10 11.04
N ARG A 130 -3.87 16.94 10.69
CA ARG A 130 -4.98 17.20 11.61
C ARG A 130 -5.04 16.23 12.80
N PHE A 131 -4.25 15.16 12.78
CA PHE A 131 -4.20 14.16 13.84
C PHE A 131 -3.08 14.39 14.86
N GLY A 132 -2.14 15.31 14.61
CA GLY A 132 -0.98 15.54 15.45
C GLY A 132 -1.29 15.95 16.90
N GLN A 133 -2.50 16.49 17.15
CA GLN A 133 -2.99 16.83 18.49
C GLN A 133 -4.09 15.86 18.98
N ARG A 134 -4.35 14.79 18.25
CA ARG A 134 -5.36 13.79 18.56
C ARG A 134 -4.71 12.46 18.89
N ASN A 135 -5.36 11.66 19.73
CA ASN A 135 -4.83 10.38 20.19
C ASN A 135 -5.08 9.22 19.22
N PHE A 136 -4.89 9.45 17.91
CA PHE A 136 -5.06 8.44 16.87
C PHE A 136 -3.72 7.93 16.34
N TYR A 137 -3.65 6.63 16.06
CA TYR A 137 -2.54 6.05 15.32
C TYR A 137 -2.65 6.47 13.84
N HIS A 138 -1.70 7.28 13.37
CA HIS A 138 -1.72 7.82 12.01
C HIS A 138 -0.36 7.83 11.30
N SER A 139 0.64 7.18 11.89
CA SER A 139 1.92 6.91 11.24
C SER A 139 2.28 5.44 11.43
N ALA A 140 2.92 4.84 10.44
CA ALA A 140 3.45 3.49 10.50
C ALA A 140 4.88 3.43 9.97
N VAL A 141 5.72 2.62 10.61
CA VAL A 141 7.04 2.23 10.13
C VAL A 141 6.98 0.75 9.75
N VAL A 142 7.27 0.46 8.49
CA VAL A 142 7.26 -0.89 7.92
C VAL A 142 8.68 -1.30 7.62
N SER A 143 9.15 -2.36 8.25
CA SER A 143 10.49 -2.93 8.03
C SER A 143 10.39 -4.17 7.15
N GLY A 144 11.21 -4.23 6.10
CA GLY A 144 11.22 -5.36 5.17
C GLY A 144 12.62 -5.62 4.56
N PRO A 145 12.73 -6.69 3.76
CA PRO A 145 11.68 -7.65 3.47
C PRO A 145 11.39 -8.58 4.65
N THR A 146 10.12 -8.87 4.89
CA THR A 146 9.68 -9.80 5.92
C THR A 146 8.85 -10.91 5.29
N PRO A 147 9.22 -12.19 5.43
CA PRO A 147 8.38 -13.30 4.97
C PRO A 147 7.06 -13.31 5.72
N LEU A 148 5.94 -13.28 5.00
CA LEU A 148 4.62 -13.46 5.59
C LEU A 148 4.30 -14.96 5.67
N ALA A 149 3.83 -15.41 6.81
CA ALA A 149 3.35 -16.77 7.03
C ALA A 149 1.83 -16.83 6.94
N ALA A 150 1.30 -17.97 6.50
CA ALA A 150 -0.14 -18.22 6.52
C ALA A 150 -0.70 -18.11 7.95
N ALA A 151 -1.84 -17.46 8.10
CA ALA A 151 -2.55 -17.30 9.36
C ALA A 151 -4.06 -17.19 9.11
N ASP A 152 -4.84 -17.55 10.12
CA ASP A 152 -6.27 -17.25 10.12
C ASP A 152 -6.44 -15.76 10.45
N ILE A 153 -6.99 -15.01 9.50
CA ILE A 153 -7.20 -13.57 9.64
C ILE A 153 -8.67 -13.24 9.38
N GLU A 154 -9.20 -12.34 10.18
CA GLU A 154 -10.53 -11.79 9.97
C GLU A 154 -10.43 -10.52 9.13
N VAL A 155 -11.34 -10.38 8.15
CA VAL A 155 -11.45 -9.20 7.31
C VAL A 155 -12.53 -8.28 7.91
N PRO A 156 -12.13 -7.20 8.61
CA PRO A 156 -13.08 -6.41 9.41
C PRO A 156 -13.95 -5.48 8.56
N ASP A 157 -13.48 -5.06 7.39
CA ASP A 157 -14.20 -4.12 6.52
C ASP A 157 -13.84 -4.31 5.04
N LEU A 158 -14.68 -3.72 4.18
CA LEU A 158 -14.51 -3.78 2.72
C LEU A 158 -13.18 -3.18 2.24
N ARG A 159 -12.73 -2.09 2.84
CA ARG A 159 -11.55 -1.34 2.38
C ARG A 159 -10.24 -1.99 2.82
N GLY A 160 -10.23 -2.53 4.04
CA GLY A 160 -9.12 -3.35 4.54
C GLY A 160 -9.02 -4.71 3.85
N GLY A 161 -10.15 -5.21 3.32
CA GLY A 161 -10.25 -6.56 2.76
C GLY A 161 -9.24 -6.87 1.67
N PHE A 162 -8.99 -5.92 0.77
CA PHE A 162 -8.03 -6.13 -0.31
C PHE A 162 -6.58 -6.26 0.20
N SER A 163 -6.21 -5.53 1.24
CA SER A 163 -4.88 -5.69 1.86
C SER A 163 -4.69 -7.10 2.47
N HIS A 164 -5.72 -7.64 3.09
CA HIS A 164 -5.70 -9.02 3.62
C HIS A 164 -5.58 -10.07 2.50
N LEU A 165 -6.30 -9.86 1.39
CA LEU A 165 -6.18 -10.74 0.21
C LEU A 165 -4.75 -10.71 -0.36
N ILE A 166 -4.15 -9.53 -0.53
CA ILE A 166 -2.77 -9.40 -1.01
C ILE A 166 -1.80 -10.08 -0.04
N ALA A 167 -1.99 -9.89 1.27
CA ALA A 167 -1.15 -10.54 2.28
C ALA A 167 -1.24 -12.07 2.19
N ALA A 168 -2.44 -12.63 2.01
CA ALA A 168 -2.64 -14.05 1.79
C ALA A 168 -1.96 -14.58 0.53
N LEU A 169 -2.01 -13.81 -0.59
CA LEU A 169 -1.30 -14.15 -1.83
C LEU A 169 0.23 -14.07 -1.69
N THR A 170 0.73 -13.26 -0.76
CA THR A 170 2.17 -13.05 -0.52
C THR A 170 2.73 -14.09 0.47
N ALA A 171 1.87 -14.66 1.33
CA ALA A 171 2.25 -15.64 2.35
C ALA A 171 2.80 -16.95 1.75
N LYS A 172 3.78 -17.52 2.46
CA LYS A 172 4.42 -18.81 2.12
C LYS A 172 4.09 -19.88 3.15
#